data_ff6e4cb3e282d4765574e6d4e41e285f
#
_entry.id   ff6e4cb3e282d4765574e6d4e41e285f
#
_cell.length_a   1.000
_cell.length_b   1.000
_cell.length_c   1.000
_cell.angle_alpha   90.00
_cell.angle_beta   90.00
_cell.angle_gamma   90.00
#
_symmetry.space_group_name_H-M   'P 1'
#
loop_
_entity.id
_entity.type
_entity.pdbx_description
1 polymer ?
#
loop_
_entity_poly.entity_id
_entity_poly.type
_entity_poly.pdbx_seq_one_letter_code
_entity_poly.pdbx_strand_id
1 'polypeptide(L)'
;MEPVYVGKEVSPFILKNGTSYILFEPNEFQQCAKEEFYRAPEKLIYRFIAKYPIVAYDNQQCLCLNSANIVIPELDGVSIKSAAALLNSKLYHYYYSIKFPDIKVLKGNLQELPFPKLSIEENEKLENLVTSIQFSIFSDEHQRELDKIVYSIFDITPIEQKRIQARLK
;
A
#
# COMPACT_ATOMS: atom_id res chain seq x y z
N MET A 1 -8.24 -18.12 17.95
CA MET A 1 -8.83 -16.95 17.25
C MET A 1 -7.72 -15.97 16.92
N GLU A 2 -7.73 -15.44 15.69
CA GLU A 2 -6.71 -14.53 15.18
C GLU A 2 -7.35 -13.17 14.87
N PRO A 3 -6.60 -12.06 15.02
CA PRO A 3 -7.13 -10.75 14.64
C PRO A 3 -7.37 -10.69 13.14
N VAL A 4 -8.48 -10.05 12.75
CA VAL A 4 -8.84 -9.86 11.35
C VAL A 4 -9.08 -8.37 11.08
N TYR A 5 -8.59 -7.90 9.96
CA TYR A 5 -8.60 -6.49 9.58
C TYR A 5 -9.56 -6.24 8.43
N VAL A 6 -10.24 -5.11 8.47
CA VAL A 6 -11.12 -4.60 7.40
C VAL A 6 -10.61 -3.25 6.90
N GLY A 7 -11.18 -2.76 5.81
CA GLY A 7 -10.67 -1.56 5.15
C GLY A 7 -10.46 -0.32 6.03
N LYS A 8 -11.33 -0.08 7.02
CA LYS A 8 -11.19 1.06 7.95
C LYS A 8 -9.92 1.02 8.81
N GLU A 9 -9.36 -0.18 9.00
CA GLU A 9 -8.14 -0.42 9.81
C GLU A 9 -6.87 -0.36 8.97
N VAL A 10 -6.99 -0.36 7.64
CA VAL A 10 -5.87 -0.17 6.72
C VAL A 10 -5.52 1.33 6.66
N SER A 11 -4.32 1.67 7.06
CA SER A 11 -3.74 3.02 6.94
C SER A 11 -2.47 2.95 6.11
N PRO A 12 -1.95 4.08 5.60
CA PRO A 12 -0.68 4.05 4.91
C PRO A 12 0.39 3.36 5.76
N PHE A 13 0.98 2.30 5.23
CA PHE A 13 2.04 1.46 5.81
C PHE A 13 1.65 0.60 7.02
N ILE A 14 0.56 0.87 7.72
CA ILE A 14 0.25 0.28 9.03
C ILE A 14 -1.17 -0.27 9.04
N LEU A 15 -1.34 -1.44 9.63
CA LEU A 15 -2.64 -1.90 10.11
C LEU A 15 -2.88 -1.32 11.51
N LYS A 16 -3.96 -0.55 11.66
CA LYS A 16 -4.39 -0.06 12.97
C LYS A 16 -4.90 -1.23 13.79
N ASN A 17 -4.88 -1.09 15.11
CA ASN A 17 -5.35 -2.14 16.02
C ASN A 17 -6.72 -2.67 15.60
N GLY A 18 -6.75 -3.91 15.17
CA GLY A 18 -7.97 -4.63 14.82
C GLY A 18 -8.79 -4.91 16.09
N THR A 19 -10.09 -4.72 15.99
CA THR A 19 -11.02 -4.98 17.09
C THR A 19 -11.79 -6.28 16.90
N SER A 20 -11.61 -6.94 15.77
CA SER A 20 -12.33 -8.15 15.38
C SER A 20 -11.38 -9.36 15.39
N TYR A 21 -11.92 -10.51 15.78
CA TYR A 21 -11.21 -11.77 15.81
C TYR A 21 -12.01 -12.84 15.08
N ILE A 22 -11.34 -13.79 14.46
CA ILE A 22 -11.95 -14.87 13.71
C ILE A 22 -11.26 -16.20 14.04
N LEU A 23 -12.03 -17.29 14.03
CA LEU A 23 -11.47 -18.61 13.89
C LEU A 23 -11.26 -18.85 12.38
N PHE A 24 -10.01 -18.96 11.96
CA PHE A 24 -9.68 -19.07 10.55
C PHE A 24 -9.82 -20.51 10.09
N GLU A 25 -10.98 -20.83 9.53
CA GLU A 25 -11.32 -22.12 8.91
C GLU A 25 -11.73 -21.87 7.46
N PRO A 26 -10.77 -21.85 6.50
CA PRO A 26 -11.01 -21.44 5.12
C PRO A 26 -12.20 -22.13 4.43
N ASN A 27 -12.46 -23.38 4.78
CA ASN A 27 -13.54 -24.19 4.20
C ASN A 27 -14.94 -23.75 4.64
N GLU A 28 -15.04 -22.97 5.72
CA GLU A 28 -16.31 -22.47 6.26
C GLU A 28 -16.71 -21.10 5.67
N PHE A 29 -15.84 -20.50 4.86
CA PHE A 29 -16.12 -19.19 4.26
C PHE A 29 -16.66 -19.31 2.84
N GLN A 30 -17.68 -18.52 2.51
CA GLN A 30 -18.25 -18.49 1.15
C GLN A 30 -17.25 -18.00 0.10
N GLN A 31 -16.38 -17.04 0.47
CA GLN A 31 -15.32 -16.53 -0.37
C GLN A 31 -14.08 -16.34 0.49
N CYS A 32 -13.05 -17.11 0.20
CA CYS A 32 -11.76 -17.02 0.86
C CYS A 32 -10.66 -17.10 -0.20
N ALA A 33 -9.65 -16.24 -0.07
CA ALA A 33 -8.44 -16.42 -0.84
C ALA A 33 -7.71 -17.69 -0.37
N LYS A 34 -6.78 -18.18 -1.16
CA LYS A 34 -5.95 -19.30 -0.72
C LYS A 34 -5.18 -18.94 0.55
N GLU A 35 -5.09 -19.87 1.48
CA GLU A 35 -4.41 -19.66 2.77
C GLU A 35 -2.98 -19.14 2.59
N GLU A 36 -2.28 -19.61 1.56
CA GLU A 36 -0.91 -19.18 1.24
C GLU A 36 -0.76 -17.66 1.08
N PHE A 37 -1.80 -16.95 0.63
CA PHE A 37 -1.77 -15.49 0.51
C PHE A 37 -1.88 -14.80 1.87
N TYR A 38 -2.70 -15.35 2.78
CA TYR A 38 -2.78 -14.83 4.15
C TYR A 38 -1.49 -15.10 4.92
N ARG A 39 -0.87 -16.27 4.70
CA ARG A 39 0.34 -16.73 5.39
C ARG A 39 1.64 -16.34 4.68
N ALA A 40 1.57 -15.52 3.65
CA ALA A 40 2.78 -14.99 3.01
C ALA A 40 3.67 -14.26 4.02
N PRO A 41 5.00 -14.45 3.99
CA PRO A 41 5.93 -13.83 4.93
C PRO A 41 5.95 -12.31 4.81
N GLU A 42 5.67 -11.79 3.63
CA GLU A 42 5.49 -10.37 3.35
C GLU A 42 4.36 -10.19 2.34
N LYS A 43 3.51 -9.21 2.59
CA LYS A 43 2.43 -8.81 1.67
C LYS A 43 1.99 -7.39 1.92
N LEU A 44 1.18 -6.88 1.00
CA LEU A 44 0.46 -5.63 1.18
C LEU A 44 -1.02 -5.93 1.38
N ILE A 45 -1.63 -5.21 2.31
CA ILE A 45 -3.07 -5.20 2.52
C ILE A 45 -3.57 -3.82 2.13
N TYR A 46 -4.52 -3.74 1.20
CA TYR A 46 -5.03 -2.48 0.70
C TYR A 46 -6.51 -2.29 0.96
N ARG A 47 -6.89 -1.02 1.12
CA ARG A 47 -8.28 -0.62 1.30
C ARG A 47 -9.03 -0.70 -0.03
N PHE A 48 -10.12 -1.48 -0.07
CA PHE A 48 -10.91 -1.66 -1.29
C PHE A 48 -11.72 -0.40 -1.65
N ILE A 49 -12.36 0.23 -0.68
CA ILE A 49 -13.13 1.47 -0.89
C ILE A 49 -12.22 2.67 -0.60
N ALA A 50 -11.67 3.23 -1.65
CA ALA A 50 -10.81 4.41 -1.61
C ALA A 50 -10.69 5.04 -3.02
N LYS A 51 -10.37 6.32 -3.10
CA LYS A 51 -10.15 7.04 -4.37
C LYS A 51 -8.79 6.72 -5.01
N TYR A 52 -7.86 6.20 -4.22
CA TYR A 52 -6.50 5.86 -4.63
C TYR A 52 -5.95 4.79 -3.68
N PRO A 53 -4.84 4.12 -4.01
CA PRO A 53 -4.28 3.08 -3.16
C PRO A 53 -3.94 3.60 -1.76
N ILE A 54 -4.40 2.91 -0.74
CA ILE A 54 -3.96 3.05 0.64
C ILE A 54 -3.57 1.65 1.06
N VAL A 55 -2.28 1.43 1.28
CA VAL A 55 -1.73 0.11 1.55
C VAL A 55 -0.96 0.05 2.85
N ALA A 56 -1.18 -1.01 3.61
CA ALA A 56 -0.37 -1.40 4.75
C ALA A 56 0.64 -2.47 4.34
N TYR A 57 1.83 -2.42 4.89
CA TYR A 57 2.82 -3.49 4.78
C TYR A 57 2.60 -4.47 5.93
N ASP A 58 2.52 -5.75 5.61
CA ASP A 58 2.31 -6.81 6.60
C ASP A 58 3.36 -7.92 6.48
N ASN A 59 4.04 -8.19 7.57
CA ASN A 59 4.95 -9.31 7.79
C ASN A 59 4.57 -10.14 9.03
N GLN A 60 3.32 -10.01 9.49
CA GLN A 60 2.78 -10.70 10.65
C GLN A 60 1.73 -11.74 10.26
N GLN A 61 1.58 -12.02 8.97
CA GLN A 61 0.59 -12.96 8.44
C GLN A 61 -0.86 -12.61 8.86
N CYS A 62 -1.16 -11.31 8.90
CA CYS A 62 -2.47 -10.82 9.32
C CYS A 62 -3.58 -11.28 8.37
N LEU A 63 -4.73 -11.60 8.96
CA LEU A 63 -5.94 -11.90 8.21
C LEU A 63 -6.68 -10.61 7.85
N CYS A 64 -7.29 -10.59 6.66
CA CYS A 64 -8.15 -9.49 6.27
C CYS A 64 -9.38 -10.01 5.53
N LEU A 65 -10.47 -9.24 5.57
CA LEU A 65 -11.71 -9.59 4.88
C LEU A 65 -12.56 -8.35 4.52
N ASN A 66 -13.57 -8.60 3.70
CA ASN A 66 -14.54 -7.62 3.20
C ASN A 66 -13.89 -6.48 2.40
N SER A 67 -13.69 -5.34 3.06
CA SER A 67 -13.18 -4.10 2.45
C SER A 67 -11.65 -3.94 2.50
N ALA A 68 -10.93 -4.98 2.91
CA ALA A 68 -9.48 -5.09 2.84
C ALA A 68 -9.07 -6.29 2.00
N ASN A 69 -8.15 -6.10 1.08
CA ASN A 69 -7.69 -7.13 0.15
C ASN A 69 -6.17 -7.25 0.17
N ILE A 70 -5.67 -8.43 -0.23
CA ILE A 70 -4.24 -8.74 -0.30
C ILE A 70 -3.72 -8.50 -1.72
N VAL A 71 -2.53 -7.93 -1.80
CA VAL A 71 -1.69 -7.96 -2.99
C VAL A 71 -0.25 -8.29 -2.60
N ILE A 72 0.37 -9.18 -3.36
CA ILE A 72 1.78 -9.54 -3.22
C ILE A 72 2.45 -9.10 -4.52
N PRO A 73 3.14 -7.94 -4.52
CA PRO A 73 3.83 -7.46 -5.70
C PRO A 73 5.01 -8.39 -6.06
N GLU A 74 5.08 -8.80 -7.32
CA GLU A 74 6.20 -9.51 -7.92
C GLU A 74 6.80 -8.60 -9.00
N LEU A 75 7.69 -7.70 -8.60
CA LEU A 75 8.24 -6.65 -9.44
C LEU A 75 9.76 -6.77 -9.51
N ASP A 76 10.32 -6.78 -10.73
CA ASP A 76 11.77 -6.80 -10.91
C ASP A 76 12.41 -5.51 -10.39
N GLY A 77 13.33 -5.66 -9.43
CA GLY A 77 14.07 -4.55 -8.84
C GLY A 77 13.26 -3.65 -7.90
N VAL A 78 12.07 -4.08 -7.43
CA VAL A 78 11.26 -3.34 -6.46
C VAL A 78 10.84 -4.27 -5.33
N SER A 79 11.30 -4.01 -4.11
CA SER A 79 10.87 -4.78 -2.94
C SER A 79 9.41 -4.52 -2.58
N ILE A 80 8.82 -5.40 -1.76
CA ILE A 80 7.44 -5.24 -1.28
C ILE A 80 7.29 -3.94 -0.46
N LYS A 81 8.29 -3.59 0.36
CA LYS A 81 8.30 -2.31 1.09
C LYS A 81 8.38 -1.11 0.14
N SER A 82 9.25 -1.18 -0.87
CA SER A 82 9.34 -0.12 -1.89
C SER A 82 8.05 0.01 -2.70
N ALA A 83 7.40 -1.10 -3.03
CA ALA A 83 6.08 -1.06 -3.66
C ALA A 83 5.02 -0.39 -2.76
N ALA A 84 5.03 -0.68 -1.45
CA ALA A 84 4.17 0.01 -0.49
C ALA A 84 4.43 1.53 -0.46
N ALA A 85 5.70 1.93 -0.49
CA ALA A 85 6.11 3.33 -0.53
C ALA A 85 5.60 4.03 -1.79
N LEU A 86 5.82 3.44 -2.97
CA LEU A 86 5.34 3.99 -4.22
C LEU A 86 3.82 4.13 -4.22
N LEU A 87 3.07 3.09 -3.84
CA LEU A 87 1.60 3.09 -3.82
C LEU A 87 1.00 4.11 -2.84
N ASN A 88 1.67 4.41 -1.74
CA ASN A 88 1.24 5.42 -0.76
C ASN A 88 1.74 6.84 -1.06
N SER A 89 2.52 7.04 -2.12
CA SER A 89 3.00 8.37 -2.51
C SER A 89 1.91 9.19 -3.18
N LYS A 90 2.02 10.51 -3.08
CA LYS A 90 1.11 11.43 -3.77
C LYS A 90 1.19 11.32 -5.30
N LEU A 91 2.34 10.94 -5.85
CA LEU A 91 2.47 10.72 -7.29
C LEU A 91 1.57 9.58 -7.76
N TYR A 92 1.59 8.44 -7.07
CA TYR A 92 0.72 7.29 -7.40
C TYR A 92 -0.74 7.56 -7.10
N HIS A 93 -1.05 8.27 -6.02
CA HIS A 93 -2.42 8.72 -5.73
C HIS A 93 -2.97 9.62 -6.84
N TYR A 94 -2.17 10.58 -7.30
CA TYR A 94 -2.51 11.47 -8.40
C TYR A 94 -2.76 10.70 -9.69
N TYR A 95 -1.80 9.87 -10.10
CA TYR A 95 -1.90 9.06 -11.33
C TYR A 95 -3.13 8.14 -11.28
N TYR A 96 -3.31 7.42 -10.17
CA TYR A 96 -4.45 6.52 -9.98
C TYR A 96 -5.78 7.26 -10.09
N SER A 97 -5.92 8.40 -9.43
CA SER A 97 -7.15 9.20 -9.42
C SER A 97 -7.56 9.75 -10.78
N ILE A 98 -6.59 9.89 -11.70
CA ILE A 98 -6.85 10.31 -13.08
C ILE A 98 -7.23 9.12 -13.95
N LYS A 99 -6.46 8.04 -13.83
CA LYS A 99 -6.64 6.87 -14.69
C LYS A 99 -7.88 6.06 -14.33
N PHE A 100 -8.21 5.99 -13.04
CA PHE A 100 -9.30 5.20 -12.49
C PHE A 100 -10.21 6.07 -11.62
N PRO A 101 -11.19 6.76 -12.20
CA PRO A 101 -12.04 7.73 -11.47
C PRO A 101 -13.10 7.07 -10.57
N ASP A 102 -12.99 5.79 -10.26
CA ASP A 102 -13.88 5.06 -9.36
C ASP A 102 -13.46 5.22 -7.89
N ILE A 103 -14.38 4.92 -6.97
CA ILE A 103 -14.15 4.89 -5.52
C ILE A 103 -13.69 3.51 -5.03
N LYS A 104 -13.33 2.62 -5.94
CA LYS A 104 -12.86 1.27 -5.64
C LYS A 104 -11.45 1.06 -6.15
N VAL A 105 -10.60 0.55 -5.28
CA VAL A 105 -9.26 0.11 -5.67
C VAL A 105 -9.33 -1.37 -6.04
N LEU A 106 -9.34 -1.64 -7.34
CA LEU A 106 -9.38 -2.99 -7.88
C LEU A 106 -7.97 -3.55 -8.08
N LYS A 107 -7.80 -4.86 -7.88
CA LYS A 107 -6.51 -5.54 -8.15
C LYS A 107 -6.06 -5.32 -9.59
N GLY A 108 -6.96 -5.42 -10.57
CA GLY A 108 -6.66 -5.17 -11.97
C GLY A 108 -6.13 -3.75 -12.22
N ASN A 109 -6.67 -2.74 -11.53
CA ASN A 109 -6.18 -1.37 -11.62
C ASN A 109 -4.77 -1.22 -11.04
N LEU A 110 -4.48 -1.90 -9.92
CA LEU A 110 -3.12 -1.91 -9.35
C LEU A 110 -2.11 -2.55 -10.29
N GLN A 111 -2.49 -3.60 -11.01
CA GLN A 111 -1.65 -4.29 -12.00
C GLN A 111 -1.33 -3.44 -13.24
N GLU A 112 -2.14 -2.43 -13.53
CA GLU A 112 -1.92 -1.49 -14.64
C GLU A 112 -1.04 -0.29 -14.26
N LEU A 113 -0.67 -0.13 -12.99
CA LEU A 113 0.20 0.96 -12.57
C LEU A 113 1.63 0.72 -13.06
N PRO A 114 2.32 1.75 -13.56
CA PRO A 114 3.72 1.63 -13.94
C PRO A 114 4.61 1.59 -12.70
N PHE A 115 5.54 0.65 -12.65
CA PHE A 115 6.56 0.59 -11.61
C PHE A 115 7.94 0.78 -12.25
N PRO A 116 8.80 1.65 -11.67
CA PRO A 116 10.16 1.83 -12.16
C PRO A 116 11.01 0.64 -11.76
N LYS A 117 12.09 0.42 -12.49
CA LYS A 117 13.18 -0.40 -12.00
C LYS A 117 14.05 0.48 -11.08
N LEU A 118 14.00 0.21 -9.78
CA LEU A 118 14.76 0.96 -8.79
C LEU A 118 16.22 0.50 -8.75
N SER A 119 17.13 1.43 -8.50
CA SER A 119 18.48 1.11 -8.08
C SER A 119 18.48 0.51 -6.67
N ILE A 120 19.60 -0.11 -6.28
CA ILE A 120 19.78 -0.63 -4.91
C ILE A 120 19.59 0.50 -3.88
N GLU A 121 20.21 1.66 -4.14
CA GLU A 121 20.13 2.83 -3.25
C GLU A 121 18.70 3.37 -3.12
N GLU A 122 17.94 3.42 -4.20
CA GLU A 122 16.53 3.87 -4.18
C GLU A 122 15.65 2.89 -3.41
N ASN A 123 15.83 1.57 -3.60
CA ASN A 123 15.15 0.57 -2.80
C ASN A 123 15.47 0.73 -1.31
N GLU A 124 16.75 0.83 -0.94
CA GLU A 124 17.18 0.99 0.45
C GLU A 124 16.58 2.24 1.11
N LYS A 125 16.55 3.36 0.40
CA LYS A 125 15.92 4.60 0.91
C LYS A 125 14.43 4.40 1.22
N LEU A 126 13.70 3.79 0.31
CA LEU A 126 12.26 3.53 0.49
C LEU A 126 12.01 2.49 1.59
N GLU A 127 12.77 1.41 1.63
CA GLU A 127 12.67 0.36 2.65
C GLU A 127 12.96 0.91 4.06
N ASN A 128 14.00 1.73 4.21
CA ASN A 128 14.37 2.35 5.49
C ASN A 128 13.27 3.29 5.97
N LEU A 129 12.68 4.07 5.08
CA LEU A 129 11.55 4.94 5.42
C LEU A 129 10.34 4.12 5.87
N VAL A 130 9.95 3.09 5.13
CA VAL A 130 8.83 2.21 5.51
C VAL A 130 9.10 1.53 6.84
N THR A 131 10.32 1.05 7.06
CA THR A 131 10.71 0.43 8.32
C THR A 131 10.61 1.41 9.48
N SER A 132 11.07 2.65 9.32
CA SER A 132 10.96 3.69 10.36
C SER A 132 9.51 4.01 10.70
N ILE A 133 8.63 4.07 9.70
CA ILE A 133 7.19 4.30 9.90
C ILE A 133 6.54 3.16 10.69
N GLN A 134 6.97 1.92 10.49
CA GLN A 134 6.40 0.77 11.20
C GLN A 134 6.66 0.79 12.72
N PHE A 135 7.71 1.48 13.14
CA PHE A 135 8.04 1.67 14.56
C PHE A 135 7.56 3.02 15.13
N SER A 136 6.80 3.77 14.36
CA SER A 136 6.31 5.10 14.73
C SER A 136 4.85 5.31 14.31
N ILE A 137 4.37 6.53 14.41
CA ILE A 137 3.07 6.94 13.86
C ILE A 137 3.31 7.63 12.52
N PHE A 138 2.64 7.19 11.46
CA PHE A 138 2.71 7.85 10.16
C PHE A 138 2.25 9.30 10.28
N SER A 139 3.07 10.23 9.81
CA SER A 139 2.89 11.66 9.96
C SER A 139 3.02 12.39 8.62
N ASP A 140 2.62 13.68 8.61
CA ASP A 140 2.83 14.55 7.44
C ASP A 140 4.31 14.72 7.08
N GLU A 141 5.21 14.59 8.05
CA GLU A 141 6.66 14.63 7.79
C GLU A 141 7.10 13.39 7.03
N HIS A 142 6.66 12.21 7.44
CA HIS A 142 6.89 10.97 6.69
C HIS A 142 6.34 11.05 5.27
N GLN A 143 5.15 11.63 5.09
CA GLN A 143 4.59 11.82 3.75
C GLN A 143 5.43 12.76 2.90
N ARG A 144 5.93 13.86 3.47
CA ARG A 144 6.81 14.79 2.73
C ARG A 144 8.13 14.14 2.34
N GLU A 145 8.74 13.36 3.23
CA GLU A 145 9.97 12.62 2.96
C GLU A 145 9.74 11.58 1.86
N LEU A 146 8.68 10.80 1.96
CA LEU A 146 8.28 9.83 0.93
C LEU A 146 8.13 10.49 -0.44
N ASP A 147 7.34 11.56 -0.51
CA ASP A 147 7.06 12.25 -1.78
C ASP A 147 8.34 12.85 -2.36
N LYS A 148 9.25 13.37 -1.53
CA LYS A 148 10.56 13.88 -1.98
C LYS A 148 11.40 12.78 -2.64
N ILE A 149 11.46 11.59 -2.04
CA ILE A 149 12.19 10.44 -2.61
C ILE A 149 11.54 10.04 -3.93
N VAL A 150 10.22 9.86 -3.96
CA VAL A 150 9.49 9.41 -5.15
C VAL A 150 9.57 10.44 -6.27
N TYR A 151 9.43 11.72 -5.99
CA TYR A 151 9.59 12.78 -6.99
C TYR A 151 11.00 12.79 -7.60
N SER A 152 12.03 12.50 -6.80
CA SER A 152 13.40 12.37 -7.30
C SER A 152 13.56 11.16 -8.24
N ILE A 153 12.97 10.02 -7.91
CA ILE A 153 13.02 8.80 -8.74
C ILE A 153 12.40 9.04 -10.12
N PHE A 154 11.33 9.83 -10.19
CA PHE A 154 10.59 10.10 -11.43
C PHE A 154 10.91 11.45 -12.08
N ASP A 155 11.92 12.17 -11.61
CA ASP A 155 12.31 13.50 -12.10
C ASP A 155 11.13 14.51 -12.14
N ILE A 156 10.24 14.45 -11.16
CA ILE A 156 9.05 15.31 -11.07
C ILE A 156 9.46 16.75 -10.75
N THR A 157 9.19 17.65 -11.66
CA THR A 157 9.53 19.08 -11.53
C THR A 157 8.70 19.77 -10.45
N PRO A 158 9.19 20.90 -9.86
CA PRO A 158 8.42 21.68 -8.87
C PRO A 158 7.03 22.13 -9.35
N ILE A 159 6.87 22.39 -10.65
CA ILE A 159 5.59 22.75 -11.25
C ILE A 159 4.62 21.57 -11.21
N GLU A 160 5.11 20.39 -11.59
CA GLU A 160 4.31 19.14 -11.54
C GLU A 160 3.95 18.77 -10.10
N GLN A 161 4.88 18.89 -9.15
CA GLN A 161 4.61 18.68 -7.72
C GLN A 161 3.45 19.55 -7.21
N LYS A 162 3.40 20.83 -7.61
CA LYS A 162 2.29 21.74 -7.28
C LYS A 162 0.96 21.26 -7.87
N ARG A 163 0.97 20.76 -9.12
CA ARG A 163 -0.25 20.20 -9.76
C ARG A 163 -0.75 18.95 -9.05
N ILE A 164 0.15 18.05 -8.68
CA ILE A 164 -0.18 16.84 -7.89
C ILE A 164 -0.83 17.23 -6.57
N GLN A 165 -0.23 18.15 -5.84
CA GLN A 165 -0.74 18.61 -4.55
C GLN A 165 -2.10 19.31 -4.67
N ALA A 166 -2.31 20.12 -5.71
CA ALA A 166 -3.56 20.83 -5.93
C ALA A 166 -4.74 19.87 -6.20
N ARG A 167 -4.49 18.77 -6.89
CA ARG A 167 -5.55 17.80 -7.23
C ARG A 167 -5.95 16.91 -6.05
N LEU A 168 -5.03 16.65 -5.14
CA LEU A 168 -5.27 15.74 -4.00
C LEU A 168 -5.82 16.46 -2.75
N LYS A 169 -6.03 17.77 -2.83
CA LYS A 169 -6.76 18.54 -1.81
C LYS A 169 -8.26 18.32 -1.97
#